data_eccbd99e8d566b3dcf4cb129805ae0e2
#
_entry.id   eccbd99e8d566b3dcf4cb129805ae0e2
#
_cell.length_a   1.000
_cell.length_b   1.000
_cell.length_c   1.000
_cell.angle_alpha   90.00
_cell.angle_beta   90.00
_cell.angle_gamma   90.00
#
_symmetry.space_group_name_H-M   'P 1'
#
loop_
_entity.id
_entity.type
_entity.pdbx_description
1 polymer ?
#
loop_
_entity_poly.entity_id
_entity_poly.type
_entity_poly.pdbx_seq_one_letter_code
_entity_poly.pdbx_strand_id
1 'polypeptide(L)'
;DMKKIAKRLAALALAALTLVVPAGAVTQDGQSETWFDGVWALIDTLGLKAENDPYVLQNYINKYLEEHPEEMYNVLNDILSLLDTHSMYLSSEEYSQGFSTVEGFVGIGVGMQQTVGGVQIAEVMRFSSAEEAGLAIGDIIIAVDGTDTSAMTNAEVAELLRGEEGTTVAVTVRRQGRELTVTCTRRQVNQVYVSNKTMAGGVGYIKVSAMGSQNDWTAFSEIWEGLDEKNTRAVILDLRGNGGGVIDVALKMANVMTEEPNVYLAGTRWREDMGGLETYYSTGGGLPMNRIVVLVDGGTASAAELLAGSLQDTGAAMLLGETTYGKGQGQFHIDLINGDKLVITTLELELPEQGGYGG
;
A
#
# COMPACT_ATOMS: atom_id res chain seq x y z
N ASP A 1 -0.20 14.95 -12.50
CA ASP A 1 1.00 15.81 -12.42
C ASP A 1 1.72 15.55 -11.08
N MET A 2 2.75 14.70 -11.12
CA MET A 2 3.57 14.34 -9.95
C MET A 2 4.01 15.54 -9.09
N LYS A 3 4.12 16.73 -9.69
CA LYS A 3 4.44 17.97 -8.96
C LYS A 3 3.30 18.45 -8.05
N LYS A 4 2.03 18.17 -8.38
CA LYS A 4 0.89 18.49 -7.52
C LYS A 4 0.79 17.51 -6.36
N ILE A 5 1.00 16.21 -6.64
CA ILE A 5 1.04 15.16 -5.61
C ILE A 5 2.22 15.43 -4.65
N ALA A 6 3.40 15.76 -5.17
CA ALA A 6 4.55 16.13 -4.36
C ALA A 6 4.31 17.39 -3.51
N LYS A 7 3.56 18.39 -4.00
CA LYS A 7 3.16 19.56 -3.21
C LYS A 7 2.16 19.22 -2.12
N ARG A 8 1.22 18.30 -2.37
CA ARG A 8 0.26 17.81 -1.38
C ARG A 8 0.94 16.96 -0.32
N LEU A 9 1.84 16.04 -0.75
CA LEU A 9 2.69 15.28 0.17
C LEU A 9 3.64 16.16 0.97
N ALA A 10 4.17 17.23 0.37
CA ALA A 10 4.99 18.23 1.08
C ALA A 10 4.16 19.05 2.08
N ALA A 11 2.91 19.39 1.77
CA ALA A 11 2.00 20.03 2.72
C ALA A 11 1.62 19.08 3.86
N LEU A 12 1.41 17.79 3.57
CA LEU A 12 1.21 16.72 4.55
C LEU A 12 2.44 16.49 5.42
N ALA A 13 3.63 16.43 4.82
CA ALA A 13 4.89 16.33 5.53
C ALA A 13 5.20 17.59 6.36
N LEU A 14 4.80 18.78 5.88
CA LEU A 14 4.95 20.03 6.63
C LEU A 14 3.97 20.08 7.82
N ALA A 15 2.74 19.61 7.65
CA ALA A 15 1.78 19.48 8.76
C ALA A 15 2.27 18.42 9.78
N ALA A 16 2.81 17.29 9.31
CA ALA A 16 3.41 16.28 10.18
C ALA A 16 4.70 16.78 10.88
N LEU A 17 5.51 17.60 10.19
CA LEU A 17 6.73 18.21 10.76
C LEU A 17 6.43 19.35 11.76
N THR A 18 5.30 20.05 11.61
CA THR A 18 4.85 21.06 12.61
C THR A 18 4.27 20.40 13.87
N LEU A 19 3.96 19.09 13.81
CA LEU A 19 3.56 18.26 14.96
C LEU A 19 4.74 17.81 15.85
N VAL A 20 5.98 18.19 15.53
CA VAL A 20 7.14 18.01 16.41
C VAL A 20 7.13 19.11 17.48
N VAL A 21 6.08 19.15 18.27
CA VAL A 21 6.09 19.91 19.52
C VAL A 21 6.40 18.91 20.64
N PRO A 22 7.58 18.95 21.27
CA PRO A 22 7.82 18.14 22.46
C PRO A 22 6.76 18.49 23.50
N ALA A 23 6.27 17.50 24.23
CA ALA A 23 5.37 17.73 25.35
C ALA A 23 5.97 18.81 26.27
N GLY A 24 5.39 20.02 26.26
CA GLY A 24 5.89 21.17 27.02
C GLY A 24 6.40 22.37 26.22
N ALA A 25 6.31 22.37 24.88
CA ALA A 25 6.57 23.58 24.12
C ALA A 25 5.46 24.61 24.35
N VAL A 26 5.85 25.83 24.69
CA VAL A 26 4.95 26.96 24.89
C VAL A 26 4.96 27.80 23.63
N THR A 27 3.78 28.06 23.03
CA THR A 27 3.63 29.00 21.92
C THR A 27 3.96 30.43 22.35
N GLN A 28 4.18 31.35 21.41
CA GLN A 28 4.43 32.78 21.72
C GLN A 28 3.32 33.43 22.56
N ASP A 29 2.12 32.85 22.58
CA ASP A 29 0.95 33.30 23.34
C ASP A 29 0.78 32.60 24.70
N GLY A 30 1.73 31.75 25.12
CA GLY A 30 1.73 31.11 26.43
C GLY A 30 0.78 29.92 26.59
N GLN A 31 0.20 29.40 25.50
CA GLN A 31 -0.59 28.16 25.50
C GLN A 31 0.31 26.98 25.11
N SER A 32 0.19 25.87 25.82
CA SER A 32 0.84 24.62 25.43
C SER A 32 0.02 23.95 24.35
N GLU A 33 0.57 23.83 23.14
CA GLU A 33 -0.02 22.94 22.15
C GLU A 33 0.13 21.50 22.61
N THR A 34 -0.98 20.81 22.74
CA THR A 34 -0.98 19.39 23.08
C THR A 34 -0.80 18.56 21.82
N TRP A 35 -0.28 17.33 21.97
CA TRP A 35 -0.24 16.36 20.87
C TRP A 35 -1.63 16.18 20.21
N PHE A 36 -2.68 16.25 21.01
CA PHE A 36 -4.07 16.17 20.56
C PHE A 36 -4.47 17.32 19.62
N ASP A 37 -4.03 18.56 19.91
CA ASP A 37 -4.29 19.72 19.04
C ASP A 37 -3.71 19.49 17.64
N GLY A 38 -2.56 18.83 17.55
CA GLY A 38 -1.95 18.44 16.29
C GLY A 38 -2.74 17.38 15.52
N VAL A 39 -3.23 16.34 16.19
CA VAL A 39 -4.09 15.30 15.56
C VAL A 39 -5.40 15.94 15.08
N TRP A 40 -5.99 16.82 15.88
CA TRP A 40 -7.21 17.52 15.49
C TRP A 40 -6.99 18.42 14.27
N ALA A 41 -5.88 19.14 14.22
CA ALA A 41 -5.53 19.96 13.06
C ALA A 41 -5.37 19.12 11.78
N LEU A 42 -4.86 17.89 11.89
CA LEU A 42 -4.80 16.95 10.77
C LEU A 42 -6.19 16.49 10.33
N ILE A 43 -7.08 16.15 11.27
CA ILE A 43 -8.45 15.74 10.99
C ILE A 43 -9.20 16.86 10.27
N ASP A 44 -9.10 18.09 10.77
CA ASP A 44 -9.75 19.26 10.16
C ASP A 44 -9.18 19.60 8.79
N THR A 45 -7.87 19.52 8.63
CA THR A 45 -7.19 19.88 7.38
C THR A 45 -7.40 18.85 6.27
N LEU A 46 -7.43 17.56 6.61
CA LEU A 46 -7.38 16.44 5.65
C LEU A 46 -8.71 15.71 5.51
N GLY A 47 -9.57 15.75 6.54
CA GLY A 47 -10.84 15.02 6.55
C GLY A 47 -11.82 15.51 5.49
N LEU A 48 -12.39 14.59 4.70
CA LEU A 48 -13.33 14.91 3.61
C LEU A 48 -14.61 15.61 4.10
N LYS A 49 -15.06 15.34 5.34
CA LYS A 49 -16.32 15.83 5.93
C LYS A 49 -16.13 16.70 7.17
N ALA A 50 -14.96 17.29 7.37
CA ALA A 50 -14.67 18.14 8.52
C ALA A 50 -15.29 19.56 8.40
N GLU A 51 -16.62 19.64 8.24
CA GLU A 51 -17.35 20.94 8.06
C GLU A 51 -18.00 21.50 9.34
N ASN A 52 -17.93 20.79 10.48
CA ASN A 52 -18.53 21.26 11.73
C ASN A 52 -17.56 22.16 12.50
N ASP A 53 -18.07 23.19 13.21
CA ASP A 53 -17.24 24.12 13.99
C ASP A 53 -16.31 23.35 14.94
N PRO A 54 -15.05 23.17 14.61
CA PRO A 54 -14.16 22.27 15.32
C PRO A 54 -13.76 22.82 16.69
N TYR A 55 -13.76 24.15 16.89
CA TYR A 55 -13.20 24.78 18.07
C TYR A 55 -13.99 24.49 19.36
N VAL A 56 -15.32 24.45 19.30
CA VAL A 56 -16.13 24.17 20.50
C VAL A 56 -15.97 22.73 20.95
N LEU A 57 -15.97 21.80 20.01
CA LEU A 57 -15.81 20.38 20.29
C LEU A 57 -14.37 20.09 20.76
N GLN A 58 -13.36 20.67 20.10
CA GLN A 58 -11.97 20.56 20.47
C GLN A 58 -11.70 20.98 21.92
N ASN A 59 -12.20 22.15 22.32
CA ASN A 59 -12.02 22.64 23.70
C ASN A 59 -12.68 21.73 24.74
N TYR A 60 -13.84 21.15 24.44
CA TYR A 60 -14.52 20.22 25.34
C TYR A 60 -13.72 18.93 25.47
N ILE A 61 -13.23 18.40 24.37
CA ILE A 61 -12.43 17.15 24.33
C ILE A 61 -11.08 17.35 25.01
N ASN A 62 -10.38 18.44 24.74
CA ASN A 62 -9.11 18.76 25.39
C ASN A 62 -9.26 18.77 26.92
N LYS A 63 -10.29 19.44 27.40
CA LYS A 63 -10.59 19.49 28.84
C LYS A 63 -10.91 18.11 29.42
N TYR A 64 -11.69 17.29 28.70
CA TYR A 64 -12.00 15.94 29.13
C TYR A 64 -10.74 15.06 29.21
N LEU A 65 -9.87 15.13 28.19
CA LEU A 65 -8.65 14.34 28.12
C LEU A 65 -7.52 14.80 29.05
N GLU A 66 -7.54 16.08 29.50
CA GLU A 66 -6.69 16.54 30.61
C GLU A 66 -7.02 15.76 31.92
N GLU A 67 -8.28 15.46 32.13
CA GLU A 67 -8.77 14.73 33.31
C GLU A 67 -8.69 13.20 33.12
N HIS A 68 -8.74 12.69 31.85
CA HIS A 68 -8.84 11.29 31.48
C HIS A 68 -7.90 10.91 30.34
N PRO A 69 -6.58 11.03 30.48
CA PRO A 69 -5.62 10.76 29.39
C PRO A 69 -5.64 9.31 28.88
N GLU A 70 -6.08 8.36 29.71
CA GLU A 70 -6.27 6.95 29.34
C GLU A 70 -7.40 6.71 28.35
N GLU A 71 -8.35 7.65 28.24
CA GLU A 71 -9.49 7.56 27.32
C GLU A 71 -9.19 8.09 25.92
N MET A 72 -8.01 8.66 25.70
CA MET A 72 -7.65 9.35 24.46
C MET A 72 -7.90 8.49 23.20
N TYR A 73 -7.50 7.21 23.24
CA TYR A 73 -7.68 6.29 22.12
C TYR A 73 -9.18 6.14 21.77
N ASN A 74 -10.02 5.90 22.75
CA ASN A 74 -11.45 5.70 22.56
C ASN A 74 -12.11 6.99 22.04
N VAL A 75 -11.81 8.12 22.67
CA VAL A 75 -12.36 9.43 22.30
C VAL A 75 -12.00 9.82 20.86
N LEU A 76 -10.74 9.58 20.44
CA LEU A 76 -10.33 9.86 19.06
C LEU A 76 -11.08 8.98 18.06
N ASN A 77 -11.20 7.69 18.35
CA ASN A 77 -11.93 6.78 17.46
C ASN A 77 -13.44 7.07 17.43
N ASP A 78 -14.02 7.47 18.54
CA ASP A 78 -15.43 7.93 18.58
C ASP A 78 -15.64 9.15 17.69
N ILE A 79 -14.74 10.14 17.76
CA ILE A 79 -14.80 11.34 16.90
C ILE A 79 -14.62 10.96 15.43
N LEU A 80 -13.63 10.15 15.11
CA LEU A 80 -13.34 9.72 13.73
C LEU A 80 -14.52 8.97 13.14
N SER A 81 -15.21 8.13 13.95
CA SER A 81 -16.39 7.39 13.53
C SER A 81 -17.59 8.28 13.17
N LEU A 82 -17.61 9.53 13.68
CA LEU A 82 -18.62 10.53 13.30
C LEU A 82 -18.35 11.14 11.92
N LEU A 83 -17.11 11.11 11.44
CA LEU A 83 -16.75 11.62 10.12
C LEU A 83 -17.14 10.63 9.03
N ASP A 84 -16.69 9.39 9.18
CA ASP A 84 -16.97 8.28 8.26
C ASP A 84 -16.65 6.92 8.91
N THR A 85 -16.91 5.84 8.18
CA THR A 85 -16.73 4.45 8.68
C THR A 85 -15.30 3.91 8.48
N HIS A 86 -14.40 4.69 7.91
CA HIS A 86 -13.05 4.24 7.51
C HIS A 86 -11.92 5.03 8.18
N SER A 87 -12.23 6.22 8.73
CA SER A 87 -11.26 6.99 9.49
C SER A 87 -11.08 6.40 10.88
N MET A 88 -9.83 6.21 11.31
CA MET A 88 -9.51 5.58 12.59
C MET A 88 -8.13 5.99 13.10
N TYR A 89 -7.98 5.98 14.41
CA TYR A 89 -6.71 6.04 15.10
C TYR A 89 -6.32 4.63 15.55
N LEU A 90 -5.10 4.23 15.24
CA LEU A 90 -4.59 2.89 15.53
C LEU A 90 -3.26 2.97 16.26
N SER A 91 -3.10 2.16 17.29
CA SER A 91 -1.79 1.90 17.85
C SER A 91 -0.87 1.26 16.80
N SER A 92 0.44 1.41 16.98
CA SER A 92 1.44 0.75 16.11
C SER A 92 1.21 -0.76 15.99
N GLU A 93 0.78 -1.42 17.08
CA GLU A 93 0.49 -2.85 17.10
C GLU A 93 -0.76 -3.19 16.26
N GLU A 94 -1.87 -2.48 16.47
CA GLU A 94 -3.12 -2.71 15.71
C GLU A 94 -2.94 -2.43 14.23
N TYR A 95 -2.21 -1.35 13.90
CA TYR A 95 -1.90 -1.03 12.51
C TYR A 95 -1.10 -2.16 11.86
N SER A 96 -0.06 -2.65 12.51
CA SER A 96 0.76 -3.74 11.99
C SER A 96 -0.02 -5.06 11.84
N GLN A 97 -1.03 -5.32 12.67
CA GLN A 97 -1.91 -6.48 12.53
C GLN A 97 -2.94 -6.33 11.39
N GLY A 98 -3.48 -5.12 11.20
CA GLY A 98 -4.52 -4.85 10.21
C GLY A 98 -4.01 -4.52 8.81
N PHE A 99 -2.84 -3.87 8.71
CA PHE A 99 -2.29 -3.32 7.47
C PHE A 99 -0.90 -3.87 7.09
N SER A 100 -0.43 -4.91 7.75
CA SER A 100 0.89 -5.54 7.53
C SER A 100 1.13 -6.01 6.08
N THR A 101 0.07 -6.19 5.30
CA THR A 101 0.18 -6.53 3.88
C THR A 101 0.63 -5.36 3.00
N VAL A 102 0.54 -4.12 3.50
CA VAL A 102 0.88 -2.89 2.74
C VAL A 102 2.27 -2.38 3.12
N GLU A 103 2.68 -2.55 4.38
CA GLU A 103 4.02 -2.15 4.83
C GLU A 103 4.98 -3.34 4.74
N GLY A 104 5.96 -3.24 3.84
CA GLY A 104 7.10 -4.15 3.81
C GLY A 104 7.97 -4.02 5.08
N PHE A 105 9.05 -4.75 5.11
CA PHE A 105 10.05 -4.66 6.19
C PHE A 105 11.43 -4.27 5.63
N VAL A 106 12.27 -3.66 6.45
CA VAL A 106 13.66 -3.40 6.04
C VAL A 106 14.50 -4.65 6.23
N GLY A 107 15.03 -5.17 5.12
CA GLY A 107 15.82 -6.40 5.09
C GLY A 107 16.38 -6.70 3.72
N ILE A 108 16.71 -7.96 3.48
CA ILE A 108 17.27 -8.42 2.19
C ILE A 108 16.24 -9.13 1.30
N GLY A 109 15.08 -9.53 1.84
CA GLY A 109 13.97 -10.15 1.08
C GLY A 109 14.11 -11.67 0.91
N VAL A 110 14.36 -12.39 2.00
CA VAL A 110 14.31 -13.86 2.04
C VAL A 110 13.31 -14.37 3.06
N GLY A 111 12.53 -15.38 2.69
CA GLY A 111 11.78 -16.21 3.62
C GLY A 111 12.65 -17.42 4.02
N MET A 112 12.65 -17.79 5.30
CA MET A 112 13.53 -18.80 5.84
C MET A 112 12.76 -19.88 6.59
N GLN A 113 13.29 -21.09 6.59
CA GLN A 113 12.79 -22.22 7.37
C GLN A 113 13.92 -22.95 8.09
N GLN A 114 13.62 -23.48 9.28
CA GLN A 114 14.57 -24.32 9.99
C GLN A 114 14.62 -25.70 9.38
N THR A 115 15.84 -26.21 9.15
CA THR A 115 16.08 -27.57 8.66
C THR A 115 17.13 -28.28 9.51
N VAL A 116 17.32 -29.60 9.28
CA VAL A 116 18.37 -30.35 9.95
C VAL A 116 19.79 -29.81 9.59
N GLY A 117 19.93 -29.15 8.46
CA GLY A 117 21.19 -28.57 7.97
C GLY A 117 21.45 -27.13 8.36
N GLY A 118 20.55 -26.51 9.14
CA GLY A 118 20.60 -25.10 9.53
C GLY A 118 19.42 -24.30 8.97
N VAL A 119 19.57 -22.99 8.88
CA VAL A 119 18.55 -22.06 8.36
C VAL A 119 18.61 -22.06 6.83
N GLN A 120 17.54 -22.50 6.19
CA GLN A 120 17.43 -22.61 4.73
C GLN A 120 16.56 -21.50 4.15
N ILE A 121 16.96 -20.92 3.02
CA ILE A 121 16.13 -20.02 2.23
C ILE A 121 14.99 -20.83 1.60
N ALA A 122 13.77 -20.54 2.01
CA ALA A 122 12.53 -21.12 1.51
C ALA A 122 11.87 -20.25 0.43
N GLU A 123 12.15 -18.95 0.44
CA GLU A 123 11.62 -17.96 -0.50
C GLU A 123 12.67 -16.88 -0.77
N VAL A 124 12.74 -16.40 -1.99
CA VAL A 124 13.45 -15.18 -2.38
C VAL A 124 12.41 -14.24 -2.97
N MET A 125 12.22 -13.11 -2.33
CA MET A 125 11.21 -12.15 -2.72
C MET A 125 11.63 -11.41 -3.99
N ARG A 126 10.71 -11.21 -4.89
CA ARG A 126 10.92 -10.51 -6.15
C ARG A 126 11.31 -9.04 -5.89
N PHE A 127 12.21 -8.51 -6.71
CA PHE A 127 12.76 -7.15 -6.60
C PHE A 127 13.53 -6.89 -5.28
N SER A 128 13.91 -7.93 -4.56
CA SER A 128 14.70 -7.83 -3.34
C SER A 128 16.20 -7.78 -3.63
N SER A 129 17.00 -7.30 -2.67
CA SER A 129 18.47 -7.34 -2.79
C SER A 129 19.02 -8.77 -2.76
N ALA A 130 18.30 -9.70 -2.15
CA ALA A 130 18.65 -11.12 -2.17
C ALA A 130 18.52 -11.73 -3.59
N GLU A 131 17.44 -11.36 -4.33
CA GLU A 131 17.26 -11.77 -5.72
C GLU A 131 18.37 -11.20 -6.61
N GLU A 132 18.66 -9.89 -6.48
CA GLU A 132 19.73 -9.21 -7.24
C GLU A 132 21.11 -9.81 -6.95
N ALA A 133 21.37 -10.19 -5.70
CA ALA A 133 22.63 -10.83 -5.29
C ALA A 133 22.72 -12.31 -5.71
N GLY A 134 21.63 -12.89 -6.26
CA GLY A 134 21.59 -14.25 -6.74
C GLY A 134 21.47 -15.30 -5.63
N LEU A 135 20.91 -14.98 -4.47
CA LEU A 135 20.47 -15.95 -3.49
C LEU A 135 19.33 -16.79 -4.07
N ALA A 136 19.24 -18.06 -3.68
CA ALA A 136 18.26 -18.97 -4.25
C ALA A 136 17.57 -19.84 -3.18
N ILE A 137 16.35 -20.27 -3.52
CA ILE A 137 15.62 -21.26 -2.72
C ILE A 137 16.47 -22.53 -2.57
N GLY A 138 16.57 -23.02 -1.34
CA GLY A 138 17.38 -24.19 -1.00
C GLY A 138 18.79 -23.88 -0.51
N ASP A 139 19.26 -22.63 -0.60
CA ASP A 139 20.51 -22.18 0.01
C ASP A 139 20.43 -22.33 1.53
N ILE A 140 21.49 -22.83 2.15
CA ILE A 140 21.61 -22.89 3.61
C ILE A 140 22.50 -21.72 4.05
N ILE A 141 21.98 -20.81 4.84
CA ILE A 141 22.74 -19.70 5.40
C ILE A 141 23.68 -20.24 6.47
N ILE A 142 24.98 -20.06 6.27
CA ILE A 142 26.02 -20.57 7.16
C ILE A 142 26.78 -19.47 7.89
N ALA A 143 26.78 -18.24 7.38
CA ALA A 143 27.28 -17.08 8.10
C ALA A 143 26.63 -15.78 7.62
N VAL A 144 26.49 -14.79 8.52
CA VAL A 144 26.06 -13.43 8.25
C VAL A 144 27.10 -12.48 8.84
N ASP A 145 27.71 -11.61 8.00
CA ASP A 145 28.82 -10.73 8.35
C ASP A 145 29.97 -11.47 9.10
N GLY A 146 30.22 -12.71 8.68
CA GLY A 146 31.23 -13.59 9.28
C GLY A 146 30.79 -14.29 10.58
N THR A 147 29.62 -13.99 11.10
CA THR A 147 29.05 -14.69 12.27
C THR A 147 28.47 -16.02 11.85
N ASP A 148 28.95 -17.14 12.40
CA ASP A 148 28.47 -18.50 12.10
C ASP A 148 27.02 -18.65 12.56
N THR A 149 26.15 -19.08 11.64
CA THR A 149 24.70 -19.27 11.87
C THR A 149 24.30 -20.74 12.04
N SER A 150 25.24 -21.68 12.06
CA SER A 150 24.97 -23.13 12.01
C SER A 150 24.14 -23.66 13.20
N ALA A 151 24.22 -22.99 14.36
CA ALA A 151 23.49 -23.33 15.57
C ALA A 151 22.32 -22.36 15.88
N MET A 152 22.06 -21.40 14.98
CA MET A 152 21.06 -20.35 15.18
C MET A 152 19.67 -20.81 14.72
N THR A 153 18.66 -20.22 15.33
CA THR A 153 17.26 -20.29 14.92
C THR A 153 16.96 -19.33 13.77
N ASN A 154 15.85 -19.52 13.07
CA ASN A 154 15.38 -18.58 12.04
C ASN A 154 15.27 -17.14 12.57
N ALA A 155 14.79 -16.97 13.81
CA ALA A 155 14.62 -15.65 14.41
C ALA A 155 15.98 -14.96 14.64
N GLU A 156 16.97 -15.67 15.15
CA GLU A 156 18.32 -15.13 15.38
C GLU A 156 19.00 -14.76 14.06
N VAL A 157 18.87 -15.58 13.02
CA VAL A 157 19.40 -15.24 11.68
C VAL A 157 18.65 -14.06 11.08
N ALA A 158 17.33 -13.96 11.26
CA ALA A 158 16.54 -12.82 10.79
C ALA A 158 17.00 -11.50 11.42
N GLU A 159 17.33 -11.49 12.70
CA GLU A 159 17.86 -10.30 13.37
C GLU A 159 19.23 -9.87 12.82
N LEU A 160 20.09 -10.80 12.44
CA LEU A 160 21.37 -10.46 11.78
C LEU A 160 21.17 -9.89 10.36
N LEU A 161 20.16 -10.37 9.65
CA LEU A 161 19.84 -9.91 8.29
C LEU A 161 19.13 -8.56 8.26
N ARG A 162 18.39 -8.21 9.33
CA ARG A 162 17.76 -6.89 9.50
C ARG A 162 18.81 -5.83 9.85
N GLY A 163 18.41 -4.58 9.79
CA GLY A 163 19.24 -3.43 10.17
C GLY A 163 18.76 -2.15 9.50
N GLU A 164 19.55 -1.09 9.63
CA GLU A 164 19.24 0.22 9.08
C GLU A 164 19.22 0.17 7.54
N GLU A 165 18.22 0.83 6.94
CA GLU A 165 18.07 0.91 5.49
C GLU A 165 19.29 1.55 4.83
N GLY A 166 19.68 1.03 3.68
CA GLY A 166 20.86 1.45 2.92
C GLY A 166 22.17 0.81 3.39
N THR A 167 22.19 0.12 4.54
CA THR A 167 23.39 -0.62 4.98
C THR A 167 23.52 -1.95 4.22
N THR A 168 24.73 -2.48 4.16
CA THR A 168 25.01 -3.77 3.53
C THR A 168 25.19 -4.89 4.53
N VAL A 169 24.95 -6.13 4.12
CA VAL A 169 25.21 -7.35 4.89
C VAL A 169 25.81 -8.41 3.97
N ALA A 170 26.88 -9.06 4.43
CA ALA A 170 27.50 -10.19 3.74
C ALA A 170 26.83 -11.49 4.18
N VAL A 171 26.23 -12.21 3.23
CA VAL A 171 25.56 -13.49 3.48
C VAL A 171 26.35 -14.62 2.84
N THR A 172 26.83 -15.55 3.65
CA THR A 172 27.49 -16.75 3.18
C THR A 172 26.52 -17.93 3.24
N VAL A 173 26.30 -18.53 2.08
CA VAL A 173 25.40 -19.68 1.95
C VAL A 173 26.14 -20.91 1.44
N ARG A 174 25.60 -22.09 1.76
CA ARG A 174 26.02 -23.37 1.17
C ARG A 174 24.99 -23.82 0.16
N ARG A 175 25.39 -23.84 -1.11
CA ARG A 175 24.60 -24.29 -2.26
C ARG A 175 25.25 -25.52 -2.90
N GLN A 176 24.58 -26.65 -2.90
CA GLN A 176 25.09 -27.91 -3.50
C GLN A 176 26.51 -28.26 -3.01
N GLY A 177 26.78 -28.08 -1.72
CA GLY A 177 28.06 -28.38 -1.09
C GLY A 177 29.17 -27.34 -1.31
N ARG A 178 28.92 -26.27 -2.05
CA ARG A 178 29.84 -25.12 -2.24
C ARG A 178 29.44 -23.95 -1.42
N GLU A 179 30.40 -23.20 -0.91
CA GLU A 179 30.15 -21.95 -0.21
C GLU A 179 30.16 -20.75 -1.19
N LEU A 180 29.23 -19.88 -1.03
CA LEU A 180 29.08 -18.64 -1.79
C LEU A 180 28.82 -17.51 -0.82
N THR A 181 29.61 -16.43 -0.89
CA THR A 181 29.35 -15.19 -0.15
C THR A 181 28.87 -14.11 -1.11
N VAL A 182 27.74 -13.51 -0.80
CA VAL A 182 27.17 -12.39 -1.54
C VAL A 182 26.92 -11.21 -0.60
N THR A 183 26.91 -10.00 -1.15
CA THR A 183 26.58 -8.80 -0.39
C THR A 183 25.20 -8.34 -0.80
N CYS A 184 24.30 -8.19 0.18
CA CYS A 184 22.96 -7.64 0.00
C CYS A 184 22.86 -6.26 0.63
N THR A 185 22.08 -5.37 0.05
CA THR A 185 21.75 -4.06 0.66
C THR A 185 20.42 -4.19 1.40
N ARG A 186 20.39 -3.79 2.66
CA ARG A 186 19.14 -3.71 3.42
C ARG A 186 18.29 -2.57 2.86
N ARG A 187 17.08 -2.89 2.44
CA ARG A 187 16.13 -1.93 1.90
C ARG A 187 14.71 -2.32 2.25
N GLN A 188 13.77 -1.42 2.04
CA GLN A 188 12.36 -1.73 2.13
C GLN A 188 12.03 -2.89 1.17
N VAL A 189 11.55 -3.99 1.73
CA VAL A 189 11.14 -5.19 0.98
C VAL A 189 9.62 -5.28 1.04
N ASN A 190 8.97 -5.15 -0.11
CA ASN A 190 7.54 -5.28 -0.24
C ASN A 190 7.22 -6.63 -0.89
N GLN A 191 6.25 -7.34 -0.35
CA GLN A 191 5.73 -8.53 -0.98
C GLN A 191 5.08 -8.16 -2.33
N VAL A 192 5.24 -9.01 -3.34
CA VAL A 192 4.60 -8.84 -4.64
C VAL A 192 3.33 -9.69 -4.68
N TYR A 193 2.21 -9.04 -4.94
CA TYR A 193 0.88 -9.64 -4.96
C TYR A 193 0.37 -9.96 -6.36
N VAL A 194 1.25 -9.91 -7.35
CA VAL A 194 0.94 -10.20 -8.75
C VAL A 194 1.59 -11.51 -9.16
N SER A 195 0.80 -12.40 -9.74
CA SER A 195 1.25 -13.68 -10.28
C SER A 195 0.57 -13.99 -11.61
N ASN A 196 1.20 -14.82 -12.45
CA ASN A 196 0.65 -15.17 -13.74
C ASN A 196 0.84 -16.64 -14.08
N LYS A 197 0.05 -17.12 -15.01
CA LYS A 197 0.22 -18.42 -15.69
C LYS A 197 -0.39 -18.37 -17.09
N THR A 198 0.17 -19.12 -18.01
CA THR A 198 -0.46 -19.36 -19.31
C THR A 198 -1.37 -20.59 -19.23
N MET A 199 -2.63 -20.42 -19.58
CA MET A 199 -3.60 -21.50 -19.64
C MET A 199 -3.65 -22.12 -21.03
N ALA A 200 -4.26 -23.29 -21.14
CA ALA A 200 -4.48 -23.94 -22.43
C ALA A 200 -5.25 -23.02 -23.41
N GLY A 201 -4.93 -23.09 -24.69
CA GLY A 201 -5.60 -22.29 -25.73
C GLY A 201 -5.08 -20.86 -25.87
N GLY A 202 -3.95 -20.52 -25.26
CA GLY A 202 -3.36 -19.18 -25.35
C GLY A 202 -4.07 -18.14 -24.49
N VAL A 203 -4.61 -18.52 -23.34
CA VAL A 203 -5.22 -17.60 -22.38
C VAL A 203 -4.20 -17.23 -21.33
N GLY A 204 -3.88 -15.93 -21.22
CA GLY A 204 -3.11 -15.37 -20.13
C GLY A 204 -3.98 -15.27 -18.87
N TYR A 205 -3.50 -15.74 -17.73
CA TYR A 205 -4.16 -15.53 -16.44
C TYR A 205 -3.22 -14.75 -15.55
N ILE A 206 -3.70 -13.61 -15.07
CA ILE A 206 -2.98 -12.73 -14.15
C ILE A 206 -3.84 -12.59 -12.90
N LYS A 207 -3.28 -12.93 -11.74
CA LYS A 207 -3.91 -12.69 -10.44
C LYS A 207 -3.22 -11.52 -9.76
N VAL A 208 -4.02 -10.54 -9.35
CA VAL A 208 -3.60 -9.43 -8.49
C VAL A 208 -4.34 -9.59 -7.17
N SER A 209 -3.65 -10.03 -6.12
CA SER A 209 -4.25 -10.31 -4.81
C SER A 209 -4.33 -9.07 -3.92
N ALA A 210 -3.48 -8.07 -4.16
CA ALA A 210 -3.48 -6.75 -3.56
C ALA A 210 -2.68 -5.79 -4.44
N MET A 211 -2.77 -4.49 -4.19
CA MET A 211 -1.99 -3.43 -4.83
C MET A 211 -1.17 -2.71 -3.77
N GLY A 212 -0.24 -3.45 -3.13
CA GLY A 212 0.48 -3.00 -1.92
C GLY A 212 1.56 -1.96 -2.21
N SER A 213 2.19 -2.00 -3.39
CA SER A 213 3.33 -1.14 -3.70
C SER A 213 3.58 -0.98 -5.20
N GLN A 214 4.54 -0.13 -5.57
CA GLN A 214 5.00 0.01 -6.95
C GLN A 214 5.63 -1.28 -7.52
N ASN A 215 6.06 -2.21 -6.66
CA ASN A 215 6.54 -3.52 -7.11
C ASN A 215 5.43 -4.34 -7.76
N ASP A 216 4.17 -4.18 -7.32
CA ASP A 216 3.01 -4.83 -7.95
C ASP A 216 2.77 -4.28 -9.36
N TRP A 217 2.90 -2.96 -9.53
CA TRP A 217 2.87 -2.36 -10.87
C TRP A 217 4.01 -2.90 -11.75
N THR A 218 5.25 -2.92 -11.24
CA THR A 218 6.41 -3.40 -12.00
C THR A 218 6.22 -4.85 -12.41
N ALA A 219 5.78 -5.71 -11.48
CA ALA A 219 5.49 -7.11 -11.77
C ALA A 219 4.37 -7.29 -12.80
N PHE A 220 3.30 -6.46 -12.68
CA PHE A 220 2.20 -6.48 -13.63
C PHE A 220 2.65 -6.03 -15.02
N SER A 221 3.38 -4.92 -15.14
CA SER A 221 3.84 -4.39 -16.44
C SER A 221 4.77 -5.36 -17.15
N GLU A 222 5.71 -6.00 -16.44
CA GLU A 222 6.57 -7.04 -17.04
C GLU A 222 5.78 -8.23 -17.57
N ILE A 223 4.74 -8.68 -16.83
CA ILE A 223 3.85 -9.75 -17.29
C ILE A 223 3.05 -9.28 -18.50
N TRP A 224 2.49 -8.07 -18.45
CA TRP A 224 1.68 -7.49 -19.52
C TRP A 224 2.47 -7.31 -20.82
N GLU A 225 3.66 -6.71 -20.75
CA GLU A 225 4.58 -6.53 -21.88
C GLU A 225 5.10 -7.87 -22.42
N GLY A 226 5.20 -8.88 -21.56
CA GLY A 226 5.59 -10.24 -21.95
C GLY A 226 4.48 -11.05 -22.63
N LEU A 227 3.24 -10.54 -22.70
CA LEU A 227 2.16 -11.21 -23.42
C LEU A 227 2.43 -11.17 -24.93
N ASP A 228 2.58 -12.34 -25.53
CA ASP A 228 2.71 -12.46 -26.98
C ASP A 228 1.35 -12.28 -27.66
N GLU A 229 1.12 -11.11 -28.25
CA GLU A 229 -0.14 -10.77 -28.93
C GLU A 229 -0.55 -11.79 -29.99
N LYS A 230 0.39 -12.50 -30.63
CA LYS A 230 0.11 -13.48 -31.66
C LYS A 230 -0.41 -14.79 -31.05
N ASN A 231 0.05 -15.14 -29.85
CA ASN A 231 -0.28 -16.37 -29.16
C ASN A 231 -1.27 -16.19 -28.02
N THR A 232 -1.39 -14.96 -27.46
CA THR A 232 -2.36 -14.63 -26.41
C THR A 232 -3.70 -14.28 -27.03
N ARG A 233 -4.70 -15.16 -26.88
CA ARG A 233 -6.04 -14.97 -27.44
C ARG A 233 -6.96 -14.18 -26.53
N ALA A 234 -6.76 -14.27 -25.22
CA ALA A 234 -7.52 -13.59 -24.21
C ALA A 234 -6.70 -13.47 -22.91
N VAL A 235 -7.08 -12.53 -22.06
CA VAL A 235 -6.52 -12.37 -20.73
C VAL A 235 -7.62 -12.47 -19.68
N ILE A 236 -7.38 -13.21 -18.63
CA ILE A 236 -8.19 -13.22 -17.41
C ILE A 236 -7.40 -12.46 -16.35
N LEU A 237 -7.95 -11.34 -15.88
CA LEU A 237 -7.46 -10.61 -14.70
C LEU A 237 -8.31 -11.04 -13.50
N ASP A 238 -7.70 -11.68 -12.51
CA ASP A 238 -8.40 -12.15 -11.31
C ASP A 238 -8.15 -11.19 -10.15
N LEU A 239 -9.19 -10.42 -9.79
CA LEU A 239 -9.22 -9.48 -8.65
C LEU A 239 -10.03 -10.03 -7.46
N ARG A 240 -10.46 -11.28 -7.48
CA ARG A 240 -11.22 -11.88 -6.39
C ARG A 240 -10.41 -11.91 -5.12
N GLY A 241 -11.04 -11.44 -4.01
CA GLY A 241 -10.41 -11.29 -2.70
C GLY A 241 -9.37 -10.15 -2.62
N ASN A 242 -9.28 -9.28 -3.63
CA ASN A 242 -8.37 -8.13 -3.64
C ASN A 242 -9.03 -6.95 -2.92
N GLY A 243 -8.60 -6.63 -1.72
CA GLY A 243 -9.08 -5.49 -0.91
C GLY A 243 -8.64 -4.10 -1.40
N GLY A 244 -7.92 -4.02 -2.51
CA GLY A 244 -7.41 -2.75 -3.06
C GLY A 244 -5.96 -2.48 -2.71
N GLY A 245 -5.67 -1.24 -2.33
CA GLY A 245 -4.34 -0.74 -1.98
C GLY A 245 -4.02 0.60 -2.65
N VAL A 246 -2.86 0.73 -3.27
CA VAL A 246 -2.36 1.98 -3.85
C VAL A 246 -3.13 2.35 -5.13
N ILE A 247 -3.84 3.47 -5.10
CA ILE A 247 -4.67 3.96 -6.22
C ILE A 247 -3.85 4.18 -7.50
N ASP A 248 -2.63 4.72 -7.38
CA ASP A 248 -1.73 4.93 -8.52
C ASP A 248 -1.38 3.62 -9.25
N VAL A 249 -1.26 2.51 -8.53
CA VAL A 249 -1.03 1.17 -9.10
C VAL A 249 -2.25 0.73 -9.93
N ALA A 250 -3.46 0.91 -9.38
CA ALA A 250 -4.70 0.59 -10.10
C ALA A 250 -4.85 1.42 -11.39
N LEU A 251 -4.59 2.73 -11.31
CA LEU A 251 -4.65 3.64 -12.45
C LEU A 251 -3.63 3.29 -13.54
N LYS A 252 -2.42 2.92 -13.18
CA LYS A 252 -1.40 2.45 -14.12
C LYS A 252 -1.80 1.16 -14.80
N MET A 253 -2.38 0.20 -14.06
CA MET A 253 -2.91 -1.04 -14.63
C MET A 253 -4.07 -0.76 -15.58
N ALA A 254 -5.04 0.09 -15.19
CA ALA A 254 -6.14 0.50 -16.06
C ALA A 254 -5.63 1.15 -17.35
N ASN A 255 -4.63 2.03 -17.23
CA ASN A 255 -4.05 2.74 -18.37
C ASN A 255 -3.48 1.79 -19.44
N VAL A 256 -2.63 0.83 -19.05
CA VAL A 256 -2.02 -0.08 -20.03
C VAL A 256 -2.98 -1.14 -20.58
N MET A 257 -4.12 -1.32 -19.93
CA MET A 257 -5.17 -2.24 -20.39
C MET A 257 -6.20 -1.56 -21.28
N THR A 258 -6.21 -0.23 -21.39
CA THR A 258 -7.14 0.54 -22.22
C THR A 258 -6.53 0.80 -23.60
N GLU A 259 -7.20 0.35 -24.68
CA GLU A 259 -6.70 0.40 -26.06
C GLU A 259 -6.60 1.84 -26.60
N GLU A 260 -7.66 2.62 -26.42
CA GLU A 260 -7.78 3.96 -26.97
C GLU A 260 -7.11 5.02 -26.06
N PRO A 261 -6.41 6.01 -26.62
CA PRO A 261 -5.88 7.14 -25.85
C PRO A 261 -6.97 8.17 -25.52
N ASN A 262 -6.71 8.96 -24.47
CA ASN A 262 -7.59 10.04 -23.98
C ASN A 262 -8.99 9.58 -23.54
N VAL A 263 -9.14 8.33 -23.15
CA VAL A 263 -10.34 7.83 -22.50
C VAL A 263 -10.27 8.15 -21.00
N TYR A 264 -11.36 8.68 -20.44
CA TYR A 264 -11.45 8.93 -19.00
C TYR A 264 -11.47 7.61 -18.24
N LEU A 265 -10.47 7.40 -17.38
CA LEU A 265 -10.33 6.16 -16.61
C LEU A 265 -11.03 6.26 -15.25
N ALA A 266 -10.77 7.34 -14.53
CA ALA A 266 -11.28 7.57 -13.19
C ALA A 266 -11.00 9.00 -12.73
N GLY A 267 -11.60 9.39 -11.59
CA GLY A 267 -11.27 10.60 -10.85
C GLY A 267 -11.01 10.32 -9.38
N THR A 268 -10.30 11.25 -8.75
CA THR A 268 -10.19 11.34 -7.29
C THR A 268 -10.70 12.72 -6.87
N ARG A 269 -11.76 12.74 -6.08
CA ARG A 269 -12.36 13.98 -5.58
C ARG A 269 -11.87 14.26 -4.17
N TRP A 270 -11.12 15.31 -4.03
CA TRP A 270 -10.63 15.87 -2.78
C TRP A 270 -11.56 17.00 -2.31
N ARG A 271 -11.36 17.49 -1.10
CA ARG A 271 -11.96 18.76 -0.69
C ARG A 271 -11.58 19.87 -1.68
N GLU A 272 -12.48 20.84 -1.91
CA GLU A 272 -12.26 21.91 -2.91
C GLU A 272 -10.99 22.74 -2.63
N ASP A 273 -10.72 23.05 -1.36
CA ASP A 273 -9.50 23.76 -0.92
C ASP A 273 -8.22 22.93 -1.08
N MET A 274 -8.35 21.61 -1.19
CA MET A 274 -7.24 20.66 -1.45
C MET A 274 -7.08 20.31 -2.93
N GLY A 275 -7.87 20.88 -3.83
CA GLY A 275 -7.73 20.75 -5.27
C GLY A 275 -8.90 20.11 -6.00
N GLY A 276 -10.00 19.81 -5.31
CA GLY A 276 -11.23 19.32 -5.93
C GLY A 276 -11.04 18.03 -6.73
N LEU A 277 -11.67 17.93 -7.89
CA LEU A 277 -11.62 16.74 -8.75
C LEU A 277 -10.32 16.68 -9.56
N GLU A 278 -9.58 15.60 -9.43
CA GLU A 278 -8.45 15.22 -10.28
C GLU A 278 -8.87 14.07 -11.20
N THR A 279 -8.62 14.21 -12.50
CA THR A 279 -9.07 13.27 -13.52
C THR A 279 -7.90 12.56 -14.20
N TYR A 280 -8.08 11.28 -14.50
CA TYR A 280 -7.06 10.43 -15.11
C TYR A 280 -7.56 9.89 -16.44
N TYR A 281 -6.70 9.98 -17.47
CA TYR A 281 -7.00 9.57 -18.83
C TYR A 281 -5.98 8.56 -19.33
N SER A 282 -6.43 7.64 -20.19
CA SER A 282 -5.57 6.64 -20.83
C SER A 282 -4.58 7.28 -21.80
N THR A 283 -3.43 6.64 -21.95
CA THR A 283 -2.44 6.95 -23.00
C THR A 283 -2.61 6.05 -24.23
N GLY A 284 -3.45 5.03 -24.14
CA GLY A 284 -3.67 4.03 -25.18
C GLY A 284 -2.64 2.92 -25.19
N GLY A 285 -2.85 1.95 -26.07
CA GLY A 285 -1.92 0.82 -26.29
C GLY A 285 -2.33 -0.49 -25.63
N GLY A 286 -3.53 -0.55 -25.02
CA GLY A 286 -4.08 -1.78 -24.47
C GLY A 286 -4.46 -2.83 -25.51
N LEU A 287 -4.73 -4.06 -25.05
CA LEU A 287 -5.28 -5.11 -25.90
C LEU A 287 -6.76 -4.82 -26.24
N PRO A 288 -7.29 -5.29 -27.41
CA PRO A 288 -8.68 -5.12 -27.77
C PRO A 288 -9.64 -5.64 -26.66
N MET A 289 -10.69 -4.86 -26.35
CA MET A 289 -11.64 -5.10 -25.25
C MET A 289 -12.29 -6.49 -25.25
N ASN A 290 -12.51 -7.12 -26.40
CA ASN A 290 -13.10 -8.45 -26.51
C ASN A 290 -12.18 -9.59 -26.04
N ARG A 291 -10.99 -9.25 -25.56
CA ARG A 291 -9.95 -10.20 -25.11
C ARG A 291 -9.70 -10.20 -23.61
N ILE A 292 -10.31 -9.30 -22.85
CA ILE A 292 -10.05 -9.17 -21.40
C ILE A 292 -11.31 -9.48 -20.61
N VAL A 293 -11.18 -10.38 -19.63
CA VAL A 293 -12.23 -10.68 -18.64
C VAL A 293 -11.63 -10.44 -17.24
N VAL A 294 -12.32 -9.63 -16.44
CA VAL A 294 -11.96 -9.36 -15.04
C VAL A 294 -12.85 -10.17 -14.12
N LEU A 295 -12.26 -10.98 -13.26
CA LEU A 295 -12.99 -11.73 -12.23
C LEU A 295 -13.06 -10.93 -10.94
N VAL A 296 -14.26 -10.76 -10.38
CA VAL A 296 -14.53 -10.00 -9.16
C VAL A 296 -15.42 -10.77 -8.20
N ASP A 297 -15.36 -10.44 -6.89
CA ASP A 297 -16.23 -10.99 -5.85
C ASP A 297 -16.45 -9.97 -4.73
N GLY A 298 -17.20 -10.36 -3.69
CA GLY A 298 -17.46 -9.52 -2.50
C GLY A 298 -16.22 -9.10 -1.70
N GLY A 299 -15.06 -9.69 -1.96
CA GLY A 299 -13.76 -9.30 -1.38
C GLY A 299 -12.98 -8.32 -2.26
N THR A 300 -13.47 -8.03 -3.47
CA THR A 300 -12.90 -7.00 -4.36
C THR A 300 -13.32 -5.63 -3.85
N ALA A 301 -12.37 -4.76 -3.43
CA ALA A 301 -12.66 -3.49 -2.77
C ALA A 301 -11.73 -2.34 -3.19
N SER A 302 -12.20 -1.08 -3.04
CA SER A 302 -11.38 0.14 -3.13
C SER A 302 -10.63 0.27 -4.48
N ALA A 303 -9.30 0.40 -4.48
CA ALA A 303 -8.49 0.50 -5.70
C ALA A 303 -8.71 -0.67 -6.70
N ALA A 304 -9.09 -1.86 -6.22
CA ALA A 304 -9.44 -2.98 -7.08
C ALA A 304 -10.80 -2.76 -7.79
N GLU A 305 -11.74 -2.10 -7.11
CA GLU A 305 -13.01 -1.70 -7.72
C GLU A 305 -12.81 -0.57 -8.73
N LEU A 306 -11.90 0.38 -8.42
CA LEU A 306 -11.50 1.44 -9.34
C LEU A 306 -10.95 0.84 -10.64
N LEU A 307 -10.04 -0.15 -10.54
CA LEU A 307 -9.49 -0.84 -11.70
C LEU A 307 -10.59 -1.58 -12.49
N ALA A 308 -11.40 -2.39 -11.80
CA ALA A 308 -12.45 -3.17 -12.43
C ALA A 308 -13.50 -2.28 -13.12
N GLY A 309 -14.01 -1.27 -12.40
CA GLY A 309 -15.00 -0.32 -12.92
C GLY A 309 -14.46 0.52 -14.07
N SER A 310 -13.23 1.04 -13.95
CA SER A 310 -12.57 1.75 -15.05
C SER A 310 -12.50 0.91 -16.32
N LEU A 311 -12.08 -0.36 -16.22
CA LEU A 311 -11.99 -1.25 -17.37
C LEU A 311 -13.37 -1.62 -17.96
N GLN A 312 -14.41 -1.71 -17.12
CA GLN A 312 -15.78 -1.95 -17.56
C GLN A 312 -16.34 -0.72 -18.28
N ASP A 313 -16.26 0.44 -17.66
CA ASP A 313 -16.88 1.68 -18.16
C ASP A 313 -16.20 2.18 -19.43
N THR A 314 -14.90 1.96 -19.57
CA THR A 314 -14.15 2.25 -20.81
C THR A 314 -14.39 1.21 -21.92
N GLY A 315 -15.06 0.10 -21.61
CA GLY A 315 -15.22 -1.01 -22.52
C GLY A 315 -13.96 -1.84 -22.77
N ALA A 316 -12.88 -1.60 -21.98
CA ALA A 316 -11.63 -2.34 -22.13
C ALA A 316 -11.74 -3.80 -21.69
N ALA A 317 -12.66 -4.12 -20.77
CA ALA A 317 -12.86 -5.48 -20.28
C ALA A 317 -14.33 -5.77 -19.95
N MET A 318 -14.65 -7.07 -19.87
CA MET A 318 -15.92 -7.58 -19.34
C MET A 318 -15.71 -8.04 -17.90
N LEU A 319 -16.57 -7.61 -16.98
CA LEU A 319 -16.59 -8.13 -15.62
C LEU A 319 -17.39 -9.44 -15.53
N LEU A 320 -16.88 -10.36 -14.72
CA LEU A 320 -17.54 -11.64 -14.43
C LEU A 320 -17.36 -11.97 -12.94
N GLY A 321 -18.45 -12.20 -12.23
CA GLY A 321 -18.40 -12.59 -10.82
C GLY A 321 -19.57 -12.09 -10.01
N GLU A 322 -19.33 -11.71 -8.79
CA GLU A 322 -20.32 -11.25 -7.81
C GLU A 322 -20.18 -9.73 -7.58
N THR A 323 -21.18 -9.14 -6.91
CA THR A 323 -21.13 -7.73 -6.48
C THR A 323 -19.91 -7.49 -5.60
N THR A 324 -19.16 -6.42 -5.89
CA THR A 324 -17.98 -6.02 -5.15
C THR A 324 -18.33 -5.35 -3.82
N TYR A 325 -17.34 -5.02 -3.02
CA TYR A 325 -17.54 -4.49 -1.66
C TYR A 325 -18.25 -3.12 -1.62
N GLY A 326 -17.98 -2.22 -2.57
CA GLY A 326 -18.59 -0.88 -2.65
C GLY A 326 -17.80 0.21 -1.90
N LYS A 327 -16.48 0.07 -1.70
CA LYS A 327 -15.65 1.08 -1.04
C LYS A 327 -15.17 2.14 -2.03
N GLY A 328 -15.90 3.25 -2.11
CA GLY A 328 -15.58 4.39 -2.98
C GLY A 328 -14.74 5.50 -2.34
N GLN A 329 -14.13 5.27 -1.19
CA GLN A 329 -13.36 6.27 -0.44
C GLN A 329 -11.90 5.86 -0.29
N GLY A 330 -11.00 6.86 -0.39
CA GLY A 330 -9.56 6.67 -0.19
C GLY A 330 -9.09 7.34 1.11
N GLN A 331 -8.17 6.66 1.80
CA GLN A 331 -7.58 7.11 3.06
C GLN A 331 -6.10 7.43 2.89
N PHE A 332 -5.61 8.39 3.68
CA PHE A 332 -4.20 8.53 3.99
C PHE A 332 -3.88 7.88 5.34
N HIS A 333 -2.69 7.29 5.40
CA HIS A 333 -2.12 6.72 6.60
C HIS A 333 -0.97 7.61 7.04
N ILE A 334 -1.09 8.21 8.21
CA ILE A 334 -0.18 9.24 8.71
C ILE A 334 0.54 8.69 9.94
N ASP A 335 1.88 8.71 9.90
CA ASP A 335 2.72 8.38 11.04
C ASP A 335 2.63 9.48 12.11
N LEU A 336 2.37 9.09 13.34
CA LEU A 336 2.35 9.99 14.47
C LEU A 336 3.66 9.84 15.28
N ILE A 337 4.02 10.90 15.99
CA ILE A 337 5.31 10.97 16.72
C ILE A 337 5.47 9.88 17.80
N ASN A 338 4.35 9.38 18.33
CA ASN A 338 4.34 8.31 19.33
C ASN A 338 4.43 6.90 18.68
N GLY A 339 4.54 6.81 17.36
CA GLY A 339 4.60 5.57 16.59
C GLY A 339 3.23 5.02 16.19
N ASP A 340 2.14 5.63 16.63
CA ASP A 340 0.78 5.26 16.23
C ASP A 340 0.45 5.81 14.84
N LYS A 341 -0.72 5.46 14.32
CA LYS A 341 -1.17 5.86 12.98
C LYS A 341 -2.54 6.54 13.03
N LEU A 342 -2.67 7.60 12.25
CA LEU A 342 -3.95 8.18 11.90
C LEU A 342 -4.30 7.75 10.46
N VAL A 343 -5.38 6.99 10.32
CA VAL A 343 -5.98 6.66 9.02
C VAL A 343 -7.15 7.59 8.83
N ILE A 344 -7.13 8.41 7.77
CA ILE A 344 -8.17 9.42 7.56
C ILE A 344 -8.65 9.44 6.11
N THR A 345 -9.97 9.45 5.91
CA THR A 345 -10.59 9.58 4.60
C THR A 345 -10.40 10.98 4.05
N THR A 346 -9.77 11.07 2.88
CA THR A 346 -9.36 12.34 2.28
C THR A 346 -9.91 12.55 0.89
N LEU A 347 -10.39 11.50 0.23
CA LEU A 347 -10.89 11.57 -1.14
C LEU A 347 -12.02 10.56 -1.39
N GLU A 348 -12.80 10.84 -2.43
CA GLU A 348 -13.75 9.92 -3.06
C GLU A 348 -13.23 9.49 -4.43
N LEU A 349 -13.50 8.23 -4.78
CA LEU A 349 -13.19 7.66 -6.09
C LEU A 349 -14.36 7.91 -7.05
N GLU A 350 -14.08 8.27 -8.28
CA GLU A 350 -15.09 8.47 -9.32
C GLU A 350 -14.82 7.58 -10.54
N LEU A 351 -15.85 6.92 -11.02
CA LEU A 351 -15.84 6.15 -12.27
C LEU A 351 -16.52 6.92 -13.40
N PRO A 352 -16.23 6.59 -14.69
CA PRO A 352 -16.76 7.33 -15.84
C PRO A 352 -18.29 7.41 -15.90
N GLU A 353 -19.00 6.31 -15.69
CA GLU A 353 -20.46 6.27 -15.85
C GLU A 353 -21.26 6.65 -14.61
N GLN A 354 -20.69 6.49 -13.42
CA GLN A 354 -21.46 6.62 -12.18
C GLN A 354 -21.26 7.93 -11.43
N GLY A 355 -20.27 8.76 -11.80
CA GLY A 355 -19.97 10.04 -11.14
C GLY A 355 -19.70 9.94 -9.65
N GLY A 356 -19.28 8.77 -9.20
CA GLY A 356 -18.98 8.42 -7.82
C GLY A 356 -19.59 7.09 -7.38
N TYR A 357 -18.94 6.43 -6.42
CA TYR A 357 -19.51 5.28 -5.72
C TYR A 357 -20.63 5.76 -4.79
N GLY A 358 -21.81 5.99 -5.33
CA GLY A 358 -23.01 6.18 -4.55
C GLY A 358 -23.60 4.82 -4.26
N GLY A 359 -23.34 4.27 -3.07
CA GLY A 359 -23.98 3.07 -2.57
C GLY A 359 -25.45 3.25 -2.30
#